data_d50e975ad9837a83c6318cd2f986a3dc
#
_entry.id   d50e975ad9837a83c6318cd2f986a3dc
#
_cell.length_a   1.000
_cell.length_b   1.000
_cell.length_c   1.000
_cell.angle_alpha   90.00
_cell.angle_beta   90.00
_cell.angle_gamma   90.00
#
_symmetry.space_group_name_H-M   'P 1'
#
loop_
_entity.id
_entity.type
_entity.pdbx_description
1 polymer ?
#
loop_
_entity_poly.entity_id
_entity_poly.type
_entity_poly.pdbx_seq_one_letter_code
_entity_poly.pdbx_strand_id
1 'polypeptide(L)'
;VADRERTLLEGILYYTSFLLRYKYMIISITMASAIGVVMFSLISLRLPPEQSPLPNYYRAYSVLIVGQEGGSSMTTMLSALGIEAPGDDEMNYGELGIRVLRSRPFVDEIVKKHNIIQEYEIEDNVRTSSREIILNNSIFNYDSRTGTLTISYESIDPVFARDIVQSMVDGLQEWFRKWEGTSSQQQLRAMEQKIEEVSQEISRLEQEIQSFQTKYGVFSVDQLAEAQSAMITDLQSQLLQTEMAIKNYSGFATIEDQELIQLKAQRESLQELIQQIESGQGSSGVRDMPAKDEIPRLAIDYSHLTMSHEIQMRIFQNLKEQYEVQKLTSSSGSVFSVLDPVEVPEEKSRPKRSELCMIVTVIGFFGSIGLAIILHVIKKVKNDPEKRRILKGTAV
;
A
#
# COMPACT_ATOMS: atom_id res chain seq x y z
N VAL A 1 34.41 -41.27 42.74
CA VAL A 1 34.81 -40.74 41.43
C VAL A 1 35.66 -41.76 40.68
N ALA A 2 36.64 -42.37 41.31
CA ALA A 2 37.56 -43.35 40.69
C ALA A 2 36.87 -44.66 40.18
N ASP A 3 35.82 -45.16 40.85
CA ASP A 3 35.05 -46.34 40.39
C ASP A 3 34.19 -46.05 39.16
N ARG A 4 33.66 -44.83 39.02
CA ARG A 4 32.89 -44.41 37.83
C ARG A 4 33.77 -44.27 36.60
N GLU A 5 34.99 -43.80 36.77
CA GLU A 5 35.98 -43.70 35.67
C GLU A 5 36.45 -45.08 35.19
N ARG A 6 36.66 -46.03 36.10
CA ARG A 6 37.00 -47.41 35.70
C ARG A 6 35.90 -48.11 34.91
N THR A 7 34.64 -47.97 35.32
CA THR A 7 33.49 -48.56 34.58
C THR A 7 33.29 -47.92 33.21
N LEU A 8 33.60 -46.61 33.07
CA LEU A 8 33.55 -45.92 31.76
C LEU A 8 34.70 -46.36 30.84
N LEU A 9 35.92 -46.55 31.40
CA LEU A 9 37.07 -47.02 30.64
C LEU A 9 36.86 -48.47 30.15
N GLU A 10 36.36 -49.35 31.01
CA GLU A 10 36.02 -50.72 30.63
C GLU A 10 34.91 -50.78 29.57
N GLY A 11 33.93 -49.91 29.67
CA GLY A 11 32.88 -49.76 28.63
C GLY A 11 33.46 -49.30 27.28
N ILE A 12 34.31 -48.29 27.27
CA ILE A 12 34.99 -47.79 26.08
C ILE A 12 35.88 -48.88 25.45
N LEU A 13 36.67 -49.58 26.25
CA LEU A 13 37.53 -50.68 25.80
C LEU A 13 36.73 -51.86 25.23
N TYR A 14 35.57 -52.13 25.79
CA TYR A 14 34.67 -53.16 25.26
C TYR A 14 34.09 -52.79 23.89
N TYR A 15 33.62 -51.56 23.75
CA TYR A 15 33.09 -51.07 22.47
C TYR A 15 34.16 -50.91 21.38
N THR A 16 35.38 -50.48 21.74
CA THR A 16 36.48 -50.40 20.79
C THR A 16 36.95 -51.78 20.32
N SER A 17 37.07 -52.77 21.24
CA SER A 17 37.39 -54.17 20.87
C SER A 17 36.31 -54.80 19.99
N PHE A 18 35.05 -54.49 20.24
CA PHE A 18 33.95 -54.90 19.40
C PHE A 18 34.05 -54.34 17.99
N LEU A 19 34.26 -53.01 17.83
CA LEU A 19 34.46 -52.35 16.53
C LEU A 19 35.65 -52.94 15.77
N LEU A 20 36.75 -53.18 16.45
CA LEU A 20 37.95 -53.77 15.87
C LEU A 20 37.71 -55.20 15.36
N ARG A 21 36.86 -55.98 16.04
CA ARG A 21 36.50 -57.36 15.63
C ARG A 21 35.69 -57.38 14.34
N TYR A 22 34.81 -56.38 14.10
CA TYR A 22 33.96 -56.30 12.92
C TYR A 22 34.45 -55.25 11.89
N LYS A 23 35.70 -54.70 12.05
CA LYS A 23 36.25 -53.65 11.20
C LYS A 23 36.19 -53.92 9.73
N TYR A 24 36.51 -55.13 9.27
CA TYR A 24 36.48 -55.48 7.84
C TYR A 24 35.05 -55.47 7.28
N MET A 25 34.09 -55.92 8.06
CA MET A 25 32.69 -55.88 7.67
C MET A 25 32.16 -54.46 7.57
N ILE A 26 32.50 -53.62 8.60
CA ILE A 26 32.09 -52.21 8.61
C ILE A 26 32.70 -51.50 7.41
N ILE A 27 34.00 -51.65 7.17
CA ILE A 27 34.73 -51.04 6.05
C ILE A 27 34.14 -51.52 4.70
N SER A 28 33.90 -52.86 4.54
CA SER A 28 33.41 -53.39 3.29
C SER A 28 31.99 -52.90 2.95
N ILE A 29 31.09 -52.84 3.93
CA ILE A 29 29.72 -52.31 3.72
C ILE A 29 29.75 -50.80 3.43
N THR A 30 30.52 -50.03 4.16
CA THR A 30 30.66 -48.58 3.92
C THR A 30 31.26 -48.30 2.55
N MET A 31 32.29 -49.06 2.16
CA MET A 31 32.91 -48.94 0.85
C MET A 31 31.95 -49.34 -0.28
N ALA A 32 31.20 -50.42 -0.09
CA ALA A 32 30.18 -50.87 -1.03
C ALA A 32 29.04 -49.83 -1.21
N SER A 33 28.60 -49.18 -0.12
CA SER A 33 27.62 -48.12 -0.18
C SER A 33 28.17 -46.86 -0.88
N ALA A 34 29.41 -46.50 -0.61
CA ALA A 34 30.04 -45.37 -1.28
C ALA A 34 30.25 -45.59 -2.79
N ILE A 35 30.75 -46.78 -3.16
CA ILE A 35 30.92 -47.16 -4.57
C ILE A 35 29.56 -47.24 -5.27
N GLY A 36 28.56 -47.81 -4.60
CA GLY A 36 27.20 -47.92 -5.16
C GLY A 36 26.56 -46.57 -5.47
N VAL A 37 26.64 -45.60 -4.58
CA VAL A 37 26.07 -44.26 -4.81
C VAL A 37 26.86 -43.47 -5.86
N VAL A 38 28.18 -43.64 -5.94
CA VAL A 38 29.01 -42.99 -6.96
C VAL A 38 28.67 -43.57 -8.35
N MET A 39 28.59 -44.92 -8.45
CA MET A 39 28.18 -45.58 -9.70
C MET A 39 26.76 -45.15 -10.14
N PHE A 40 25.81 -45.11 -9.20
CA PHE A 40 24.44 -44.65 -9.48
C PHE A 40 24.44 -43.20 -9.98
N SER A 41 25.22 -42.31 -9.33
CA SER A 41 25.35 -40.92 -9.73
C SER A 41 25.98 -40.74 -11.14
N LEU A 42 26.98 -41.55 -11.48
CA LEU A 42 27.62 -41.58 -12.80
C LEU A 42 26.70 -42.12 -13.89
N ILE A 43 25.94 -43.17 -13.64
CA ILE A 43 24.95 -43.71 -14.57
C ILE A 43 23.88 -42.66 -14.82
N SER A 44 23.33 -42.02 -13.77
CA SER A 44 22.36 -40.93 -13.87
C SER A 44 22.86 -39.74 -14.70
N LEU A 45 24.17 -39.48 -14.73
CA LEU A 45 24.77 -38.40 -15.51
C LEU A 45 24.83 -38.73 -17.02
N ARG A 46 24.94 -40.01 -17.37
CA ARG A 46 25.06 -40.46 -18.78
C ARG A 46 23.72 -40.70 -19.47
N LEU A 47 22.64 -40.80 -18.71
CA LEU A 47 21.28 -40.94 -19.24
C LEU A 47 20.75 -39.59 -19.74
N PRO A 48 19.91 -39.60 -20.81
CA PRO A 48 19.17 -38.38 -21.20
C PRO A 48 18.41 -37.81 -20.02
N PRO A 49 18.28 -36.47 -19.90
CA PRO A 49 17.64 -35.80 -18.74
C PRO A 49 16.25 -36.35 -18.42
N GLU A 50 15.46 -36.70 -19.44
CA GLU A 50 14.10 -37.22 -19.32
C GLU A 50 14.02 -38.63 -18.69
N GLN A 51 15.05 -39.45 -18.91
CA GLN A 51 15.12 -40.82 -18.40
C GLN A 51 16.00 -40.99 -17.17
N SER A 52 16.65 -39.93 -16.76
CA SER A 52 17.57 -39.94 -15.61
C SER A 52 16.81 -39.95 -14.29
N PRO A 53 17.10 -40.86 -13.34
CA PRO A 53 16.50 -40.85 -12.03
C PRO A 53 16.91 -39.65 -11.18
N LEU A 54 17.97 -38.95 -11.56
CA LEU A 54 18.45 -37.71 -10.92
C LEU A 54 18.82 -36.68 -12.00
N PRO A 55 17.85 -36.05 -12.70
CA PRO A 55 18.13 -35.08 -13.74
C PRO A 55 18.78 -33.83 -13.16
N ASN A 56 19.61 -33.16 -13.96
CA ASN A 56 20.13 -31.85 -13.59
C ASN A 56 19.05 -30.81 -13.80
N TYR A 57 18.83 -29.96 -12.79
CA TYR A 57 17.97 -28.80 -12.87
C TYR A 57 18.81 -27.53 -12.91
N TYR A 58 18.37 -26.58 -13.71
CA TYR A 58 18.99 -25.26 -13.87
C TYR A 58 18.01 -24.22 -13.38
N ARG A 59 18.51 -23.27 -12.57
CA ARG A 59 17.69 -22.21 -12.00
C ARG A 59 18.04 -20.89 -12.66
N ALA A 60 17.10 -20.38 -13.45
CA ALA A 60 17.15 -18.98 -13.90
C ALA A 60 16.53 -18.09 -12.83
N TYR A 61 17.03 -16.87 -12.69
CA TYR A 61 16.46 -15.87 -11.77
C TYR A 61 16.59 -14.46 -12.35
N SER A 62 15.76 -13.56 -11.81
CA SER A 62 15.86 -12.12 -12.02
C SER A 62 15.58 -11.42 -10.70
N VAL A 63 16.23 -10.28 -10.51
CA VAL A 63 16.02 -9.41 -9.34
C VAL A 63 15.43 -8.09 -9.81
N LEU A 64 14.29 -7.74 -9.24
CA LEU A 64 13.60 -6.49 -9.50
C LEU A 64 13.69 -5.58 -8.28
N ILE A 65 13.91 -4.29 -8.50
CA ILE A 65 13.73 -3.26 -7.49
C ILE A 65 12.25 -2.85 -7.52
N VAL A 66 11.64 -2.82 -6.34
CA VAL A 66 10.28 -2.35 -6.15
C VAL A 66 10.32 -0.87 -5.80
N GLY A 67 9.81 -0.01 -6.69
CA GLY A 67 9.71 1.43 -6.45
C GLY A 67 8.69 1.71 -5.34
N GLN A 68 9.04 2.62 -4.43
CA GLN A 68 8.15 3.08 -3.36
C GLN A 68 7.29 4.29 -3.78
N GLU A 69 7.33 4.69 -5.06
CA GLU A 69 6.67 5.90 -5.53
C GLU A 69 5.16 5.67 -5.71
N GLY A 70 4.36 6.08 -4.75
CA GLY A 70 2.90 6.15 -4.90
C GLY A 70 2.09 6.36 -3.62
N GLY A 71 2.61 5.99 -2.46
CA GLY A 71 1.85 6.05 -1.20
C GLY A 71 2.05 7.33 -0.37
N SER A 72 3.23 7.94 -0.42
CA SER A 72 3.62 8.98 0.53
C SER A 72 3.02 10.37 0.27
N SER A 73 2.69 10.72 -0.97
CA SER A 73 2.18 12.06 -1.29
C SER A 73 0.72 12.27 -0.86
N MET A 74 -0.11 11.25 -0.98
CA MET A 74 -1.53 11.34 -0.62
C MET A 74 -1.77 11.24 0.89
N THR A 75 -1.05 10.37 1.59
CA THR A 75 -1.09 10.26 3.06
C THR A 75 -0.49 11.50 3.74
N THR A 76 0.63 12.02 3.25
CA THR A 76 1.23 13.27 3.76
C THR A 76 0.29 14.45 3.56
N MET A 77 -0.49 14.45 2.51
CA MET A 77 -1.40 15.52 2.19
C MET A 77 -2.72 15.44 2.96
N LEU A 78 -3.30 14.24 3.12
CA LEU A 78 -4.47 14.03 3.97
C LEU A 78 -4.15 14.37 5.43
N SER A 79 -2.95 14.04 5.91
CA SER A 79 -2.49 14.43 7.25
C SER A 79 -2.24 15.95 7.35
N ALA A 80 -1.78 16.63 6.29
CA ALA A 80 -1.66 18.09 6.26
C ALA A 80 -3.02 18.80 6.29
N LEU A 81 -4.09 18.15 5.82
CA LEU A 81 -5.47 18.64 5.89
C LEU A 81 -6.19 18.21 7.19
N GLY A 82 -5.49 17.52 8.12
CA GLY A 82 -6.07 17.03 9.37
C GLY A 82 -7.08 15.88 9.18
N ILE A 83 -7.06 15.24 8.02
CA ILE A 83 -7.89 14.07 7.74
C ILE A 83 -7.00 12.86 8.02
N GLU A 84 -7.33 12.08 9.05
CA GLU A 84 -6.69 10.77 9.27
C GLU A 84 -6.98 9.88 8.06
N ALA A 85 -5.93 9.58 7.28
CA ALA A 85 -6.03 8.60 6.22
C ALA A 85 -6.44 7.26 6.84
N PRO A 86 -7.42 6.54 6.29
CA PRO A 86 -7.79 5.23 6.80
C PRO A 86 -6.62 4.27 6.60
N GLY A 87 -5.93 3.92 7.70
CA GLY A 87 -4.94 2.85 7.80
C GLY A 87 -3.65 3.11 7.02
N ASP A 88 -2.60 3.29 7.78
CA ASP A 88 -1.20 3.39 7.33
C ASP A 88 -0.65 2.00 6.87
N ASP A 89 -1.46 1.20 6.20
CA ASP A 89 -1.00 0.03 5.48
C ASP A 89 -0.40 0.53 4.15
N GLU A 90 0.87 0.96 4.21
CA GLU A 90 1.68 1.13 3.01
C GLU A 90 1.51 -0.11 2.14
N MET A 91 0.86 0.06 0.99
CA MET A 91 0.63 -1.03 0.06
C MET A 91 1.98 -1.60 -0.37
N ASN A 92 2.33 -2.76 0.17
CA ASN A 92 3.60 -3.43 -0.12
C ASN A 92 3.54 -4.02 -1.55
N TYR A 93 4.03 -3.25 -2.50
CA TYR A 93 4.05 -3.66 -3.92
C TYR A 93 4.83 -4.94 -4.17
N GLY A 94 5.85 -5.25 -3.35
CA GLY A 94 6.60 -6.49 -3.45
C GLY A 94 5.76 -7.71 -3.10
N GLU A 95 5.00 -7.65 -2.01
CA GLU A 95 4.06 -8.71 -1.63
C GLU A 95 2.90 -8.81 -2.61
N LEU A 96 2.38 -7.67 -3.08
CA LEU A 96 1.36 -7.65 -4.13
C LEU A 96 1.88 -8.31 -5.41
N GLY A 97 3.13 -8.03 -5.80
CA GLY A 97 3.79 -8.67 -6.93
C GLY A 97 3.84 -10.19 -6.80
N ILE A 98 4.18 -10.72 -5.62
CA ILE A 98 4.14 -12.17 -5.36
C ILE A 98 2.72 -12.72 -5.49
N ARG A 99 1.70 -12.01 -4.97
CA ARG A 99 0.29 -12.43 -5.09
C ARG A 99 -0.16 -12.45 -6.56
N VAL A 100 0.27 -11.47 -7.35
CA VAL A 100 -0.02 -11.43 -8.79
C VAL A 100 0.63 -12.60 -9.50
N LEU A 101 1.94 -12.86 -9.27
CA LEU A 101 2.68 -13.99 -9.86
C LEU A 101 2.07 -15.35 -9.52
N ARG A 102 1.44 -15.50 -8.35
CA ARG A 102 0.75 -16.70 -7.92
C ARG A 102 -0.73 -16.76 -8.32
N SER A 103 -1.25 -15.70 -8.91
CA SER A 103 -2.66 -15.65 -9.28
C SER A 103 -2.97 -16.58 -10.45
N ARG A 104 -4.17 -17.18 -10.41
CA ARG A 104 -4.60 -18.12 -11.45
C ARG A 104 -4.56 -17.52 -12.87
N PRO A 105 -5.06 -16.29 -13.11
CA PRO A 105 -5.02 -15.70 -14.44
C PRO A 105 -3.61 -15.51 -14.96
N PHE A 106 -2.68 -15.07 -14.11
CA PHE A 106 -1.30 -14.86 -14.46
C PHE A 106 -0.58 -16.17 -14.81
N VAL A 107 -0.73 -17.19 -13.97
CA VAL A 107 -0.14 -18.52 -14.22
C VAL A 107 -0.72 -19.14 -15.49
N ASP A 108 -2.03 -19.02 -15.75
CA ASP A 108 -2.66 -19.51 -16.98
C ASP A 108 -2.09 -18.84 -18.25
N GLU A 109 -1.73 -17.58 -18.17
CA GLU A 109 -1.09 -16.85 -19.26
C GLU A 109 0.30 -17.41 -19.54
N ILE A 110 1.11 -17.66 -18.51
CA ILE A 110 2.43 -18.29 -18.63
C ILE A 110 2.30 -19.71 -19.20
N VAL A 111 1.37 -20.53 -18.68
CA VAL A 111 1.07 -21.88 -19.15
C VAL A 111 0.77 -21.88 -20.66
N LYS A 112 -0.07 -20.93 -21.10
CA LYS A 112 -0.48 -20.81 -22.51
C LYS A 112 0.68 -20.32 -23.39
N LYS A 113 1.45 -19.32 -22.93
CA LYS A 113 2.54 -18.73 -23.68
C LYS A 113 3.67 -19.73 -23.98
N HIS A 114 3.95 -20.60 -23.02
CA HIS A 114 5.05 -21.58 -23.11
C HIS A 114 4.60 -23.02 -23.42
N ASN A 115 3.32 -23.22 -23.77
CA ASN A 115 2.77 -24.54 -24.09
C ASN A 115 3.09 -25.62 -23.05
N ILE A 116 3.04 -25.28 -21.75
CA ILE A 116 3.40 -26.17 -20.62
C ILE A 116 2.70 -27.51 -20.69
N ILE A 117 1.46 -27.53 -21.20
CA ILE A 117 0.66 -28.75 -21.33
C ILE A 117 1.33 -29.77 -22.25
N GLN A 118 1.93 -29.30 -23.36
CA GLN A 118 2.63 -30.14 -24.32
C GLN A 118 4.03 -30.50 -23.83
N GLU A 119 4.75 -29.54 -23.24
CA GLU A 119 6.11 -29.73 -22.72
C GLU A 119 6.19 -30.79 -21.61
N TYR A 120 5.18 -30.83 -20.75
CA TYR A 120 5.13 -31.77 -19.61
C TYR A 120 4.15 -32.94 -19.84
N GLU A 121 3.65 -33.13 -21.08
CA GLU A 121 2.74 -34.22 -21.47
C GLU A 121 1.57 -34.41 -20.48
N ILE A 122 0.90 -33.32 -20.11
CA ILE A 122 -0.15 -33.33 -19.09
C ILE A 122 -1.45 -33.82 -19.71
N GLU A 123 -1.90 -35.05 -19.31
CA GLU A 123 -3.16 -35.67 -19.77
C GLU A 123 -4.32 -35.41 -18.84
N ASP A 124 -4.10 -35.47 -17.50
CA ASP A 124 -5.14 -35.38 -16.48
C ASP A 124 -5.16 -34.02 -15.78
N ASN A 125 -6.35 -33.50 -15.45
CA ASN A 125 -6.57 -32.29 -14.68
C ASN A 125 -5.74 -31.09 -15.21
N VAL A 126 -5.65 -30.97 -16.53
CA VAL A 126 -4.72 -30.11 -17.30
C VAL A 126 -4.51 -28.73 -16.67
N ARG A 127 -5.60 -28.03 -16.26
CA ARG A 127 -5.49 -26.69 -15.68
C ARG A 127 -4.85 -26.67 -14.30
N THR A 128 -5.15 -27.66 -13.46
CA THR A 128 -4.61 -27.71 -12.10
C THR A 128 -3.17 -28.16 -12.11
N SER A 129 -2.89 -29.26 -12.84
CA SER A 129 -1.55 -29.83 -12.96
C SER A 129 -0.55 -28.86 -13.60
N SER A 130 -0.95 -28.13 -14.67
CA SER A 130 -0.09 -27.15 -15.32
C SER A 130 0.26 -25.96 -14.40
N ARG A 131 -0.71 -25.48 -13.60
CA ARG A 131 -0.46 -24.43 -12.59
C ARG A 131 0.45 -24.91 -11.48
N GLU A 132 0.24 -26.11 -10.98
CA GLU A 132 1.09 -26.71 -9.94
C GLU A 132 2.53 -26.90 -10.42
N ILE A 133 2.75 -27.31 -11.65
CA ILE A 133 4.10 -27.45 -12.22
C ILE A 133 4.81 -26.09 -12.23
N ILE A 134 4.15 -25.02 -12.71
CA ILE A 134 4.74 -23.69 -12.72
C ILE A 134 5.03 -23.22 -11.29
N LEU A 135 4.07 -23.32 -10.36
CA LEU A 135 4.21 -22.81 -9.00
C LEU A 135 5.23 -23.61 -8.17
N ASN A 136 5.31 -24.94 -8.34
CA ASN A 136 6.25 -25.80 -7.61
C ASN A 136 7.69 -25.59 -8.07
N ASN A 137 7.90 -25.25 -9.33
CA ASN A 137 9.21 -24.96 -9.89
C ASN A 137 9.60 -23.47 -9.78
N SER A 138 8.70 -22.61 -9.32
CA SER A 138 8.95 -21.18 -9.12
C SER A 138 9.25 -20.85 -7.66
N ILE A 139 10.21 -19.97 -7.42
CA ILE A 139 10.50 -19.41 -6.11
C ILE A 139 10.42 -17.89 -6.23
N PHE A 140 9.53 -17.29 -5.44
CA PHE A 140 9.35 -15.84 -5.34
C PHE A 140 9.75 -15.40 -3.93
N ASN A 141 10.68 -14.46 -3.83
CA ASN A 141 11.16 -13.94 -2.57
C ASN A 141 11.21 -12.41 -2.62
N TYR A 142 10.56 -11.76 -1.66
CA TYR A 142 10.62 -10.32 -1.49
C TYR A 142 11.35 -10.00 -0.18
N ASP A 143 12.42 -9.20 -0.29
CA ASP A 143 13.13 -8.65 0.87
C ASP A 143 12.69 -7.20 1.07
N SER A 144 11.86 -6.96 2.08
CA SER A 144 11.35 -5.64 2.42
C SER A 144 12.43 -4.65 2.85
N ARG A 145 13.58 -5.16 3.35
CA ARG A 145 14.70 -4.33 3.81
C ARG A 145 15.44 -3.71 2.62
N THR A 146 15.59 -4.44 1.53
CA THR A 146 16.29 -3.99 0.32
C THR A 146 15.33 -3.49 -0.76
N GLY A 147 14.02 -3.73 -0.59
CA GLY A 147 13.00 -3.42 -1.59
C GLY A 147 13.15 -4.25 -2.86
N THR A 148 13.72 -5.48 -2.77
CA THR A 148 13.98 -6.31 -3.94
C THR A 148 13.06 -7.52 -4.01
N LEU A 149 12.53 -7.80 -5.20
CA LEU A 149 11.76 -8.98 -5.54
C LEU A 149 12.59 -9.90 -6.43
N THR A 150 12.90 -11.10 -5.95
CA THR A 150 13.58 -12.14 -6.72
C THR A 150 12.57 -13.12 -7.27
N ILE A 151 12.59 -13.32 -8.58
CA ILE A 151 11.77 -14.30 -9.30
C ILE A 151 12.71 -15.35 -9.87
N SER A 152 12.46 -16.62 -9.57
CA SER A 152 13.28 -17.72 -10.10
C SER A 152 12.41 -18.91 -10.49
N TYR A 153 12.91 -19.66 -11.49
CA TYR A 153 12.28 -20.87 -12.00
C TYR A 153 13.33 -21.94 -12.25
N GLU A 154 13.00 -23.19 -11.92
CA GLU A 154 13.86 -24.35 -12.16
C GLU A 154 13.30 -25.23 -13.27
N SER A 155 14.17 -25.58 -14.24
CA SER A 155 13.85 -26.55 -15.30
C SER A 155 15.04 -27.43 -15.63
N ILE A 156 14.78 -28.53 -16.33
CA ILE A 156 15.82 -29.39 -16.92
C ILE A 156 16.51 -28.68 -18.08
N ASP A 157 15.77 -27.89 -18.85
CA ASP A 157 16.30 -27.03 -19.90
C ASP A 157 16.62 -25.63 -19.37
N PRO A 158 17.92 -25.19 -19.41
CA PRO A 158 18.32 -23.87 -18.93
C PRO A 158 17.73 -22.71 -19.75
N VAL A 159 17.52 -22.92 -21.08
CA VAL A 159 16.92 -21.89 -21.94
C VAL A 159 15.44 -21.72 -21.60
N PHE A 160 14.73 -22.82 -21.42
CA PHE A 160 13.33 -22.80 -21.01
C PHE A 160 13.15 -22.14 -19.63
N ALA A 161 14.06 -22.41 -18.67
CA ALA A 161 14.04 -21.76 -17.35
C ALA A 161 14.16 -20.24 -17.49
N ARG A 162 15.10 -19.76 -18.32
CA ARG A 162 15.28 -18.33 -18.63
C ARG A 162 14.02 -17.73 -19.23
N ASP A 163 13.42 -18.39 -20.23
CA ASP A 163 12.26 -17.87 -20.96
C ASP A 163 11.02 -17.75 -20.08
N ILE A 164 10.82 -18.69 -19.16
CA ILE A 164 9.74 -18.61 -18.15
C ILE A 164 9.94 -17.42 -17.23
N VAL A 165 11.14 -17.24 -16.65
CA VAL A 165 11.42 -16.11 -15.75
C VAL A 165 11.28 -14.78 -16.49
N GLN A 166 11.80 -14.67 -17.72
CA GLN A 166 11.63 -13.46 -18.54
C GLN A 166 10.15 -13.15 -18.76
N SER A 167 9.34 -14.16 -19.07
CA SER A 167 7.90 -13.96 -19.27
C SER A 167 7.17 -13.59 -17.98
N MET A 168 7.62 -14.09 -16.84
CA MET A 168 7.08 -13.68 -15.52
C MET A 168 7.42 -12.22 -15.21
N VAL A 169 8.65 -11.78 -15.50
CA VAL A 169 9.08 -10.38 -15.31
C VAL A 169 8.28 -9.45 -16.23
N ASP A 170 8.23 -9.76 -17.52
CA ASP A 170 7.51 -8.94 -18.51
C ASP A 170 6.01 -8.87 -18.19
N GLY A 171 5.40 -10.01 -17.84
CA GLY A 171 4.00 -10.10 -17.47
C GLY A 171 3.68 -9.33 -16.19
N LEU A 172 4.57 -9.38 -15.20
CA LEU A 172 4.41 -8.61 -13.96
C LEU A 172 4.46 -7.10 -14.23
N GLN A 173 5.46 -6.65 -15.01
CA GLN A 173 5.58 -5.24 -15.40
C GLN A 173 4.35 -4.77 -16.20
N GLU A 174 3.87 -5.57 -17.14
CA GLU A 174 2.68 -5.25 -17.94
C GLU A 174 1.41 -5.19 -17.08
N TRP A 175 1.25 -6.13 -16.13
CA TRP A 175 0.13 -6.14 -15.21
C TRP A 175 0.08 -4.87 -14.35
N PHE A 176 1.23 -4.47 -13.77
CA PHE A 176 1.32 -3.27 -12.96
C PHE A 176 1.12 -2.01 -13.78
N ARG A 177 1.69 -1.93 -14.98
CA ARG A 177 1.45 -0.80 -15.89
C ARG A 177 -0.03 -0.61 -16.22
N LYS A 178 -0.77 -1.70 -16.47
CA LYS A 178 -2.22 -1.65 -16.70
C LYS A 178 -2.98 -1.25 -15.44
N TRP A 179 -2.58 -1.82 -14.31
CA TRP A 179 -3.22 -1.55 -13.02
C TRP A 179 -3.01 -0.10 -12.58
N GLU A 180 -1.79 0.43 -12.66
CA GLU A 180 -1.47 1.83 -12.38
C GLU A 180 -2.20 2.78 -13.30
N GLY A 181 -2.19 2.49 -14.60
CA GLY A 181 -2.92 3.30 -15.58
C GLY A 181 -4.41 3.38 -15.24
N THR A 182 -5.04 2.28 -14.83
CA THR A 182 -6.44 2.25 -14.43
C THR A 182 -6.68 2.99 -13.11
N SER A 183 -5.84 2.76 -12.10
CA SER A 183 -5.94 3.41 -10.78
C SER A 183 -5.73 4.92 -10.89
N SER A 184 -4.68 5.35 -11.60
CA SER A 184 -4.39 6.75 -11.83
C SER A 184 -5.51 7.47 -12.59
N GLN A 185 -6.09 6.84 -13.61
CA GLN A 185 -7.24 7.40 -14.33
C GLN A 185 -8.48 7.54 -13.43
N GLN A 186 -8.72 6.59 -12.53
CA GLN A 186 -9.83 6.69 -11.57
C GLN A 186 -9.60 7.84 -10.60
N GLN A 187 -8.37 8.01 -10.08
CA GLN A 187 -8.02 9.14 -9.21
C GLN A 187 -8.16 10.47 -9.92
N LEU A 188 -7.65 10.60 -11.15
CA LEU A 188 -7.81 11.81 -11.96
C LEU A 188 -9.28 12.17 -12.19
N ARG A 189 -10.13 11.20 -12.52
CA ARG A 189 -11.58 11.42 -12.66
C ARG A 189 -12.24 11.85 -11.36
N ALA A 190 -11.86 11.25 -10.24
CA ALA A 190 -12.38 11.65 -8.92
C ALA A 190 -11.96 13.09 -8.57
N MET A 191 -10.71 13.47 -8.88
CA MET A 191 -10.25 14.85 -8.71
C MET A 191 -10.97 15.82 -9.64
N GLU A 192 -11.20 15.46 -10.91
CA GLU A 192 -11.97 16.28 -11.86
C GLU A 192 -13.39 16.53 -11.34
N GLN A 193 -14.06 15.50 -10.85
CA GLN A 193 -15.40 15.64 -10.26
C GLN A 193 -15.39 16.57 -9.06
N LYS A 194 -14.37 16.44 -8.18
CA LYS A 194 -14.24 17.30 -7.00
C LYS A 194 -13.93 18.75 -7.36
N ILE A 195 -13.09 18.98 -8.35
CA ILE A 195 -12.80 20.33 -8.89
C ILE A 195 -14.08 20.95 -9.43
N GLU A 196 -14.91 20.20 -10.16
CA GLU A 196 -16.19 20.67 -10.68
C GLU A 196 -17.18 21.02 -9.57
N GLU A 197 -17.33 20.15 -8.53
CA GLU A 197 -18.18 20.44 -7.36
C GLU A 197 -17.76 21.73 -6.65
N VAL A 198 -16.44 21.89 -6.41
CA VAL A 198 -15.90 23.10 -5.76
C VAL A 198 -16.10 24.34 -6.63
N SER A 199 -15.94 24.22 -7.95
CA SER A 199 -16.19 25.31 -8.90
C SER A 199 -17.65 25.77 -8.89
N GLN A 200 -18.59 24.82 -8.81
CA GLN A 200 -20.01 25.13 -8.69
C GLN A 200 -20.34 25.81 -7.37
N GLU A 201 -19.72 25.39 -6.26
CA GLU A 201 -19.91 26.02 -4.95
C GLU A 201 -19.34 27.43 -4.93
N ILE A 202 -18.17 27.67 -5.54
CA ILE A 202 -17.62 29.02 -5.73
C ILE A 202 -18.61 29.90 -6.46
N SER A 203 -19.14 29.43 -7.59
CA SER A 203 -20.12 30.18 -8.39
C SER A 203 -21.39 30.49 -7.59
N ARG A 204 -21.86 29.59 -6.75
CA ARG A 204 -22.99 29.82 -5.84
C ARG A 204 -22.69 30.93 -4.84
N LEU A 205 -21.53 30.85 -4.19
CA LEU A 205 -21.10 31.87 -3.21
C LEU A 205 -20.90 33.25 -3.86
N GLU A 206 -20.35 33.30 -5.08
CA GLU A 206 -20.21 34.53 -5.85
C GLU A 206 -21.58 35.16 -6.16
N GLN A 207 -22.58 34.36 -6.53
CA GLN A 207 -23.95 34.84 -6.75
C GLN A 207 -24.58 35.37 -5.45
N GLU A 208 -24.36 34.71 -4.31
CA GLU A 208 -24.84 35.17 -3.01
C GLU A 208 -24.18 36.49 -2.60
N ILE A 209 -22.86 36.62 -2.77
CA ILE A 209 -22.12 37.86 -2.53
C ILE A 209 -22.64 38.99 -3.47
N GLN A 210 -22.82 38.68 -4.75
CA GLN A 210 -23.34 39.66 -5.73
C GLN A 210 -24.75 40.08 -5.38
N SER A 211 -25.63 39.14 -4.97
CA SER A 211 -27.00 39.45 -4.54
C SER A 211 -27.01 40.38 -3.32
N PHE A 212 -26.13 40.14 -2.35
CA PHE A 212 -25.95 40.99 -1.20
C PHE A 212 -25.51 42.38 -1.60
N GLN A 213 -24.48 42.51 -2.45
CA GLN A 213 -23.96 43.79 -2.94
C GLN A 213 -25.01 44.59 -3.73
N THR A 214 -25.81 43.86 -4.55
CA THR A 214 -26.87 44.51 -5.36
C THR A 214 -28.02 44.99 -4.47
N LYS A 215 -28.42 44.19 -3.47
CA LYS A 215 -29.52 44.49 -2.56
C LYS A 215 -29.21 45.76 -1.74
N TYR A 216 -28.04 45.82 -1.18
CA TYR A 216 -27.67 46.94 -0.29
C TYR A 216 -26.90 48.03 -0.99
N GLY A 217 -26.49 47.85 -2.26
CA GLY A 217 -25.80 48.88 -3.07
C GLY A 217 -24.41 49.22 -2.60
N VAL A 218 -23.74 48.31 -1.89
CA VAL A 218 -22.43 48.49 -1.29
C VAL A 218 -21.55 47.28 -1.55
N PHE A 219 -20.23 47.46 -1.55
CA PHE A 219 -19.28 46.36 -1.77
C PHE A 219 -18.93 45.60 -0.50
N SER A 220 -19.19 46.20 0.69
CA SER A 220 -18.96 45.58 1.99
C SER A 220 -19.92 46.11 3.04
N VAL A 221 -20.13 45.35 4.11
CA VAL A 221 -20.98 45.78 5.23
C VAL A 221 -20.36 46.92 6.03
N ASP A 222 -19.05 47.06 6.03
CA ASP A 222 -18.36 48.18 6.68
C ASP A 222 -18.70 49.50 6.00
N GLN A 223 -18.74 49.51 4.64
CA GLN A 223 -19.19 50.66 3.86
C GLN A 223 -20.67 51.00 4.11
N LEU A 224 -21.50 49.98 4.29
CA LEU A 224 -22.91 50.16 4.63
C LEU A 224 -23.08 50.83 5.99
N ALA A 225 -22.34 50.31 7.01
CA ALA A 225 -22.36 50.87 8.36
C ALA A 225 -21.85 52.32 8.42
N GLU A 226 -20.77 52.57 7.68
CA GLU A 226 -20.19 53.93 7.59
C GLU A 226 -21.16 54.92 6.90
N ALA A 227 -21.75 54.51 5.76
CA ALA A 227 -22.73 55.33 5.04
C ALA A 227 -23.95 55.64 5.90
N GLN A 228 -24.52 54.64 6.60
CA GLN A 228 -25.66 54.84 7.48
C GLN A 228 -25.32 55.73 8.66
N SER A 229 -24.14 55.54 9.30
CA SER A 229 -23.68 56.38 10.40
C SER A 229 -23.47 57.83 9.97
N ALA A 230 -22.86 58.05 8.81
CA ALA A 230 -22.67 59.38 8.25
C ALA A 230 -24.00 60.09 7.97
N MET A 231 -24.98 59.35 7.38
CA MET A 231 -26.29 59.88 7.08
C MET A 231 -27.11 60.25 8.35
N ILE A 232 -27.06 59.38 9.37
CA ILE A 232 -27.71 59.70 10.66
C ILE A 232 -27.04 60.88 11.30
N THR A 233 -25.70 60.98 11.28
CA THR A 233 -24.95 62.11 11.87
C THR A 233 -25.28 63.43 11.19
N ASP A 234 -25.42 63.44 9.86
CA ASP A 234 -25.82 64.61 9.08
C ASP A 234 -27.25 65.06 9.44
N LEU A 235 -28.21 64.10 9.46
CA LEU A 235 -29.58 64.38 9.88
C LEU A 235 -29.71 64.87 11.32
N GLN A 236 -28.92 64.31 12.25
CA GLN A 236 -28.87 64.79 13.63
C GLN A 236 -28.30 66.22 13.72
N SER A 237 -27.27 66.55 12.90
CA SER A 237 -26.75 67.89 12.82
C SER A 237 -27.81 68.88 12.31
N GLN A 238 -28.55 68.51 11.26
CA GLN A 238 -29.67 69.35 10.75
C GLN A 238 -30.79 69.50 11.76
N LEU A 239 -31.13 68.40 12.46
CA LEU A 239 -32.11 68.42 13.54
C LEU A 239 -31.71 69.40 14.63
N LEU A 240 -30.45 69.34 15.12
CA LEU A 240 -29.90 70.24 16.12
C LEU A 240 -29.95 71.69 15.69
N GLN A 241 -29.61 71.97 14.42
CA GLN A 241 -29.70 73.33 13.83
C GLN A 241 -31.17 73.85 13.83
N THR A 242 -32.11 72.98 13.44
CA THR A 242 -33.54 73.32 13.43
C THR A 242 -34.06 73.54 14.83
N GLU A 243 -33.66 72.73 15.81
CA GLU A 243 -34.01 72.90 17.20
C GLU A 243 -33.48 74.21 17.80
N MET A 244 -32.21 74.56 17.46
CA MET A 244 -31.63 75.83 17.84
C MET A 244 -32.37 77.00 17.22
N ALA A 245 -32.78 76.90 15.93
CA ALA A 245 -33.61 77.91 15.29
C ALA A 245 -34.96 78.12 15.95
N ILE A 246 -35.66 77.00 16.28
CA ILE A 246 -36.92 77.02 17.03
C ILE A 246 -36.75 77.68 18.42
N LYS A 247 -35.66 77.35 19.14
CA LYS A 247 -35.37 77.88 20.47
C LYS A 247 -35.10 79.37 20.39
N ASN A 248 -34.32 79.84 19.42
CA ASN A 248 -34.07 81.26 19.20
C ASN A 248 -35.31 82.05 18.84
N TYR A 249 -36.13 81.50 17.91
CA TYR A 249 -37.37 82.10 17.49
C TYR A 249 -38.42 82.18 18.60
N SER A 250 -38.60 81.14 19.37
CA SER A 250 -39.53 81.11 20.53
C SER A 250 -39.14 82.00 21.66
N GLY A 251 -37.88 82.48 21.73
CA GLY A 251 -37.42 83.47 22.70
C GLY A 251 -37.87 84.90 22.37
N PHE A 252 -38.28 85.18 21.12
CA PHE A 252 -38.64 86.52 20.65
C PHE A 252 -40.13 86.60 20.17
N ALA A 253 -40.84 85.51 19.91
CA ALA A 253 -42.20 85.56 19.41
C ALA A 253 -43.25 85.18 20.49
N THR A 254 -44.23 86.05 20.66
CA THR A 254 -45.32 85.93 21.59
C THR A 254 -46.55 85.17 20.99
N ILE A 255 -46.50 84.92 19.65
CA ILE A 255 -47.60 84.25 18.88
C ILE A 255 -46.94 83.25 17.95
N GLU A 256 -47.57 82.07 17.78
CA GLU A 256 -47.18 81.03 16.81
C GLU A 256 -47.33 81.62 15.40
N ASP A 257 -46.21 81.93 14.80
CA ASP A 257 -46.10 82.45 13.43
C ASP A 257 -45.92 81.27 12.45
N GLN A 258 -46.21 81.52 11.19
CA GLN A 258 -46.13 80.50 10.13
C GLN A 258 -44.73 79.93 9.98
N GLU A 259 -43.69 80.71 10.27
CA GLU A 259 -42.29 80.30 10.25
C GLU A 259 -41.94 79.28 11.38
N LEU A 260 -42.49 79.50 12.59
CA LEU A 260 -42.36 78.58 13.70
C LEU A 260 -43.05 77.21 13.42
N ILE A 261 -44.23 77.25 12.77
CA ILE A 261 -44.94 76.04 12.34
C ILE A 261 -44.12 75.26 11.31
N GLN A 262 -43.48 75.93 10.35
CA GLN A 262 -42.61 75.29 9.36
C GLN A 262 -41.37 74.66 10.01
N LEU A 263 -40.73 75.34 10.92
CA LEU A 263 -39.59 74.80 11.64
C LEU A 263 -39.97 73.56 12.52
N LYS A 264 -41.11 73.62 13.15
CA LYS A 264 -41.63 72.42 13.91
C LYS A 264 -41.95 71.28 12.97
N ALA A 265 -42.57 71.47 11.84
CA ALA A 265 -42.82 70.44 10.85
C ALA A 265 -41.52 69.90 10.25
N GLN A 266 -40.51 70.73 9.99
CA GLN A 266 -39.20 70.32 9.56
C GLN A 266 -38.47 69.44 10.63
N ARG A 267 -38.53 69.81 11.91
CA ARG A 267 -38.00 69.01 13.02
C ARG A 267 -38.68 67.64 13.08
N GLU A 268 -40.01 67.57 12.98
CA GLU A 268 -40.79 66.32 13.00
C GLU A 268 -40.42 65.45 11.80
N SER A 269 -40.31 66.01 10.60
CA SER A 269 -39.85 65.29 9.40
C SER A 269 -38.42 64.72 9.56
N LEU A 270 -37.46 65.49 10.13
CA LEU A 270 -36.12 65.05 10.37
C LEU A 270 -36.06 63.92 11.44
N GLN A 271 -36.85 64.04 12.50
CA GLN A 271 -36.99 63.00 13.51
C GLN A 271 -37.55 61.71 12.90
N GLU A 272 -38.59 61.84 12.08
CA GLU A 272 -39.19 60.69 11.38
C GLU A 272 -38.21 60.02 10.43
N LEU A 273 -37.43 60.79 9.66
CA LEU A 273 -36.37 60.31 8.79
C LEU A 273 -35.29 59.55 9.51
N ILE A 274 -34.82 60.09 10.65
CA ILE A 274 -33.82 59.40 11.50
C ILE A 274 -34.41 58.09 11.99
N GLN A 275 -35.62 58.09 12.52
CA GLN A 275 -36.27 56.89 12.99
C GLN A 275 -36.54 55.83 11.89
N GLN A 276 -36.88 56.29 10.68
CA GLN A 276 -37.04 55.40 9.53
C GLN A 276 -35.72 54.75 9.14
N ILE A 277 -34.60 55.50 9.12
CA ILE A 277 -33.30 54.96 8.81
C ILE A 277 -32.81 53.99 9.93
N GLU A 278 -33.01 54.37 11.20
CA GLU A 278 -32.64 53.51 12.32
C GLU A 278 -33.46 52.22 12.40
N SER A 279 -34.76 52.29 12.03
CA SER A 279 -35.66 51.13 12.00
C SER A 279 -35.59 50.30 10.71
N GLY A 280 -34.88 50.78 9.67
CA GLY A 280 -34.83 50.08 8.38
C GLY A 280 -36.11 50.21 7.53
N GLN A 281 -37.09 51.02 7.97
CA GLN A 281 -38.34 51.27 7.23
C GLN A 281 -38.14 52.43 6.26
N GLY A 282 -37.35 52.21 5.20
CA GLY A 282 -37.13 53.22 4.17
C GLY A 282 -38.35 53.50 3.34
N SER A 283 -38.95 54.71 3.45
CA SER A 283 -39.99 55.22 2.54
C SER A 283 -39.37 55.56 1.18
N SER A 284 -39.96 55.02 0.11
CA SER A 284 -39.89 55.46 -1.31
C SER A 284 -38.69 56.31 -1.74
N GLY A 285 -37.57 55.68 -2.09
CA GLY A 285 -36.48 56.32 -2.81
C GLY A 285 -35.06 56.12 -2.28
N VAL A 286 -34.91 55.65 -1.05
CA VAL A 286 -33.65 55.20 -0.50
C VAL A 286 -33.65 53.67 -0.61
N ARG A 287 -32.61 53.10 -1.19
CA ARG A 287 -32.43 51.65 -1.28
C ARG A 287 -32.71 50.98 0.07
N ASP A 288 -33.21 49.72 0.06
CA ASP A 288 -33.47 48.94 1.27
C ASP A 288 -32.27 48.97 2.22
N MET A 289 -32.25 49.97 3.14
CA MET A 289 -31.24 50.05 4.20
C MET A 289 -31.72 49.18 5.34
N PRO A 290 -30.88 48.24 5.81
CA PRO A 290 -31.21 47.41 6.99
C PRO A 290 -31.32 48.28 8.25
N ALA A 291 -32.09 47.85 9.23
CA ALA A 291 -32.13 48.48 10.53
C ALA A 291 -30.74 48.55 11.18
N LYS A 292 -30.46 49.56 11.96
CA LYS A 292 -29.14 49.77 12.58
C LYS A 292 -28.69 48.59 13.46
N ASP A 293 -29.63 47.93 14.12
CA ASP A 293 -29.43 46.73 14.95
C ASP A 293 -29.18 45.46 14.12
N GLU A 294 -29.59 45.42 12.83
CA GLU A 294 -29.36 44.29 11.92
C GLU A 294 -27.94 44.32 11.27
N ILE A 295 -27.28 45.50 11.21
CA ILE A 295 -25.97 45.62 10.57
C ILE A 295 -24.92 44.68 11.13
N PRO A 296 -24.78 44.47 12.47
CA PRO A 296 -23.79 43.55 13.01
C PRO A 296 -24.03 42.08 12.57
N ARG A 297 -25.30 41.70 12.46
CA ARG A 297 -25.67 40.37 11.96
C ARG A 297 -25.34 40.21 10.49
N LEU A 298 -25.66 41.20 9.66
CA LEU A 298 -25.31 41.22 8.25
C LEU A 298 -23.79 41.22 8.03
N ALA A 299 -23.03 41.87 8.89
CA ALA A 299 -21.55 41.83 8.85
C ALA A 299 -21.02 40.44 9.10
N ILE A 300 -21.59 39.72 10.07
CA ILE A 300 -21.22 38.32 10.34
C ILE A 300 -21.59 37.44 9.14
N ASP A 301 -22.81 37.56 8.62
CA ASP A 301 -23.28 36.74 7.50
C ASP A 301 -22.44 37.00 6.23
N TYR A 302 -22.12 38.25 5.94
CA TYR A 302 -21.24 38.60 4.80
C TYR A 302 -19.80 38.11 4.99
N SER A 303 -19.27 38.23 6.22
CA SER A 303 -17.93 37.70 6.56
C SER A 303 -17.88 36.19 6.40
N HIS A 304 -18.93 35.46 6.78
CA HIS A 304 -19.03 34.02 6.54
C HIS A 304 -19.06 33.67 5.05
N LEU A 305 -19.79 34.44 4.23
CA LEU A 305 -19.85 34.22 2.79
C LEU A 305 -18.48 34.45 2.14
N THR A 306 -17.82 35.56 2.47
CA THR A 306 -16.50 35.89 1.92
C THR A 306 -15.42 34.91 2.39
N MET A 307 -15.45 34.50 3.66
CA MET A 307 -14.54 33.50 4.20
C MET A 307 -14.76 32.11 3.55
N SER A 308 -16.01 31.71 3.37
CA SER A 308 -16.35 30.46 2.70
C SER A 308 -15.88 30.47 1.24
N HIS A 309 -16.07 31.60 0.53
CA HIS A 309 -15.56 31.77 -0.83
C HIS A 309 -14.01 31.65 -0.87
N GLU A 310 -13.29 32.31 0.04
CA GLU A 310 -11.83 32.25 0.10
C GLU A 310 -11.35 30.81 0.39
N ILE A 311 -12.00 30.09 1.31
CA ILE A 311 -11.68 28.69 1.61
C ILE A 311 -11.89 27.82 0.37
N GLN A 312 -13.02 27.96 -0.32
CA GLN A 312 -13.30 27.18 -1.52
C GLN A 312 -12.31 27.50 -2.66
N MET A 313 -11.91 28.76 -2.82
CA MET A 313 -10.88 29.17 -3.78
C MET A 313 -9.52 28.52 -3.47
N ARG A 314 -9.11 28.43 -2.20
CA ARG A 314 -7.88 27.74 -1.80
C ARG A 314 -7.97 26.23 -2.06
N ILE A 315 -9.11 25.61 -1.75
CA ILE A 315 -9.36 24.19 -2.03
C ILE A 315 -9.27 23.95 -3.54
N PHE A 316 -9.89 24.79 -4.35
CA PHE A 316 -9.84 24.71 -5.82
C PHE A 316 -8.40 24.78 -6.35
N GLN A 317 -7.61 25.74 -5.88
CA GLN A 317 -6.21 25.90 -6.29
C GLN A 317 -5.38 24.68 -5.92
N ASN A 318 -5.50 24.18 -4.69
CA ASN A 318 -4.79 23.00 -4.23
C ASN A 318 -5.18 21.74 -5.03
N LEU A 319 -6.47 21.51 -5.25
CA LEU A 319 -6.95 20.37 -6.04
C LEU A 319 -6.45 20.45 -7.48
N LYS A 320 -6.42 21.62 -8.07
CA LYS A 320 -5.94 21.85 -9.44
C LYS A 320 -4.43 21.59 -9.55
N GLU A 321 -3.65 22.07 -8.60
CA GLU A 321 -2.20 21.81 -8.53
C GLU A 321 -1.92 20.30 -8.41
N GLN A 322 -2.63 19.60 -7.53
CA GLN A 322 -2.50 18.16 -7.37
C GLN A 322 -2.91 17.39 -8.62
N TYR A 323 -4.01 17.80 -9.26
CA TYR A 323 -4.43 17.19 -10.51
C TYR A 323 -3.34 17.28 -11.58
N GLU A 324 -2.71 18.45 -11.73
CA GLU A 324 -1.61 18.61 -12.70
C GLU A 324 -0.37 17.78 -12.30
N VAL A 325 0.00 17.73 -11.02
CA VAL A 325 1.11 16.89 -10.53
C VAL A 325 0.80 15.41 -10.78
N GLN A 326 -0.39 14.94 -10.41
CA GLN A 326 -0.81 13.55 -10.62
C GLN A 326 -0.85 13.18 -12.11
N LYS A 327 -1.28 14.09 -12.96
CA LYS A 327 -1.31 13.91 -14.41
C LYS A 327 0.10 13.77 -15.01
N LEU A 328 1.07 14.51 -14.49
CA LEU A 328 2.47 14.41 -14.89
C LEU A 328 3.13 13.12 -14.38
N THR A 329 2.89 12.75 -13.13
CA THR A 329 3.49 11.55 -12.50
C THR A 329 2.88 10.26 -13.05
N SER A 330 1.61 10.25 -13.42
CA SER A 330 0.96 9.07 -14.01
C SER A 330 1.54 8.62 -15.36
N SER A 331 2.44 9.40 -15.95
CA SER A 331 3.14 9.09 -17.20
C SER A 331 4.57 8.54 -17.01
N SER A 332 5.09 8.46 -15.78
CA SER A 332 6.54 8.38 -15.55
C SER A 332 6.97 7.29 -14.57
N GLY A 333 6.71 6.01 -14.81
CA GLY A 333 7.45 5.02 -14.02
C GLY A 333 6.82 3.63 -13.97
N SER A 334 7.63 2.61 -14.10
CA SER A 334 7.28 1.22 -13.78
C SER A 334 7.58 0.99 -12.30
N VAL A 335 6.62 0.47 -11.53
CA VAL A 335 6.80 0.05 -10.13
C VAL A 335 7.95 -0.96 -9.98
N PHE A 336 8.21 -1.75 -11.02
CA PHE A 336 9.26 -2.75 -11.03
C PHE A 336 10.34 -2.41 -12.05
N SER A 337 11.54 -2.09 -11.56
CA SER A 337 12.73 -1.92 -12.38
C SER A 337 13.61 -3.16 -12.30
N VAL A 338 14.09 -3.65 -13.43
CA VAL A 338 15.01 -4.80 -13.48
C VAL A 338 16.39 -4.36 -12.97
N LEU A 339 16.83 -4.94 -11.85
CA LEU A 339 18.16 -4.75 -11.29
C LEU A 339 19.14 -5.76 -11.91
N ASP A 340 18.72 -7.02 -11.95
CA ASP A 340 19.50 -8.13 -12.50
C ASP A 340 18.67 -8.84 -13.56
N PRO A 341 19.04 -8.70 -14.86
CA PRO A 341 18.29 -9.31 -15.94
C PRO A 341 18.42 -10.83 -15.92
N VAL A 342 17.46 -11.50 -16.54
CA VAL A 342 17.48 -12.96 -16.63
C VAL A 342 18.58 -13.41 -17.59
N GLU A 343 19.43 -14.30 -17.10
CA GLU A 343 20.44 -14.97 -17.93
C GLU A 343 20.22 -16.48 -18.00
N VAL A 344 20.78 -17.12 -19.05
CA VAL A 344 20.75 -18.58 -19.14
C VAL A 344 21.71 -19.14 -18.10
N PRO A 345 21.24 -19.97 -17.13
CA PRO A 345 22.09 -20.49 -16.08
C PRO A 345 23.12 -21.48 -16.65
N GLU A 346 24.41 -21.22 -16.38
CA GLU A 346 25.49 -22.11 -16.76
C GLU A 346 25.68 -23.26 -15.77
N GLU A 347 25.36 -23.02 -14.48
CA GLU A 347 25.54 -23.99 -13.43
C GLU A 347 24.21 -24.64 -13.02
N LYS A 348 24.27 -25.95 -12.71
CA LYS A 348 23.12 -26.68 -12.20
C LYS A 348 22.80 -26.29 -10.76
N SER A 349 21.52 -26.12 -10.44
CA SER A 349 21.05 -25.84 -9.08
C SER A 349 20.93 -27.11 -8.22
N ARG A 350 20.50 -28.24 -8.81
CA ARG A 350 20.34 -29.54 -8.15
C ARG A 350 20.43 -30.69 -9.15
N PRO A 351 20.68 -31.96 -8.71
CA PRO A 351 21.03 -32.32 -7.34
C PRO A 351 22.49 -32.01 -7.01
N LYS A 352 22.79 -31.67 -5.76
CA LYS A 352 24.16 -31.59 -5.26
C LYS A 352 24.68 -33.00 -4.99
N ARG A 353 25.18 -33.66 -6.06
CA ARG A 353 25.58 -35.08 -6.03
C ARG A 353 26.62 -35.39 -4.97
N SER A 354 27.53 -34.43 -4.66
CA SER A 354 28.53 -34.57 -3.58
C SER A 354 27.87 -34.70 -2.20
N GLU A 355 26.85 -33.90 -1.91
CA GLU A 355 26.10 -33.98 -0.66
C GLU A 355 25.35 -35.30 -0.55
N LEU A 356 24.70 -35.74 -1.65
CA LEU A 356 23.99 -37.04 -1.69
C LEU A 356 24.94 -38.20 -1.46
N CYS A 357 26.12 -38.22 -2.09
CA CYS A 357 27.15 -39.23 -1.86
C CYS A 357 27.62 -39.24 -0.40
N MET A 358 27.82 -38.08 0.22
CA MET A 358 28.19 -37.96 1.61
C MET A 358 27.14 -38.53 2.55
N ILE A 359 25.86 -38.13 2.36
CA ILE A 359 24.74 -38.59 3.19
C ILE A 359 24.58 -40.11 3.12
N VAL A 360 24.59 -40.69 1.91
CA VAL A 360 24.44 -42.15 1.74
C VAL A 360 25.62 -42.89 2.36
N THR A 361 26.83 -42.37 2.23
CA THR A 361 28.02 -42.99 2.85
C THR A 361 27.93 -42.96 4.37
N VAL A 362 27.50 -41.85 4.97
CA VAL A 362 27.31 -41.73 6.42
C VAL A 362 26.21 -42.70 6.92
N ILE A 363 25.08 -42.78 6.21
CA ILE A 363 24.03 -43.74 6.53
C ILE A 363 24.53 -45.16 6.42
N GLY A 364 25.31 -45.50 5.39
CA GLY A 364 25.96 -46.80 5.22
C GLY A 364 26.90 -47.15 6.36
N PHE A 365 27.67 -46.18 6.83
CA PHE A 365 28.59 -46.33 7.97
C PHE A 365 27.80 -46.66 9.26
N PHE A 366 26.83 -45.84 9.65
CA PHE A 366 26.03 -46.11 10.85
C PHE A 366 25.19 -47.40 10.74
N GLY A 367 24.64 -47.65 9.53
CA GLY A 367 23.94 -48.89 9.25
C GLY A 367 24.82 -50.12 9.40
N SER A 368 26.08 -50.07 8.96
CA SER A 368 27.05 -51.16 9.14
C SER A 368 27.40 -51.45 10.61
N ILE A 369 27.50 -50.39 11.43
CA ILE A 369 27.69 -50.51 12.87
C ILE A 369 26.45 -51.17 13.51
N GLY A 370 25.25 -50.71 13.16
CA GLY A 370 23.99 -51.31 13.62
C GLY A 370 23.90 -52.82 13.28
N LEU A 371 24.25 -53.14 12.04
CA LEU A 371 24.28 -54.53 11.59
C LEU A 371 25.30 -55.40 12.37
N ALA A 372 26.49 -54.82 12.64
CA ALA A 372 27.51 -55.46 13.45
C ALA A 372 27.02 -55.77 14.88
N ILE A 373 26.28 -54.86 15.48
CA ILE A 373 25.69 -55.04 16.82
C ILE A 373 24.65 -56.15 16.78
N ILE A 374 23.75 -56.13 15.80
CA ILE A 374 22.71 -57.15 15.62
C ILE A 374 23.34 -58.53 15.44
N LEU A 375 24.34 -58.68 14.57
CA LEU A 375 25.03 -59.96 14.34
C LEU A 375 25.79 -60.44 15.61
N HIS A 376 26.38 -59.48 16.37
CA HIS A 376 27.02 -59.84 17.63
C HIS A 376 26.01 -60.36 18.64
N VAL A 377 24.87 -59.71 18.79
CA VAL A 377 23.79 -60.16 19.70
C VAL A 377 23.26 -61.54 19.28
N ILE A 378 22.97 -61.72 17.98
CA ILE A 378 22.51 -63.02 17.45
C ILE A 378 23.55 -64.11 17.73
N LYS A 379 24.86 -63.87 17.52
CA LYS A 379 25.91 -64.82 17.75
C LYS A 379 26.06 -65.12 19.24
N LYS A 380 25.93 -64.12 20.11
CA LYS A 380 25.97 -64.29 21.59
C LYS A 380 24.80 -65.14 22.10
N VAL A 381 23.60 -64.91 21.57
CA VAL A 381 22.39 -65.66 21.89
C VAL A 381 22.45 -67.08 21.32
N LYS A 382 23.01 -67.27 20.11
CA LYS A 382 23.18 -68.60 19.51
C LYS A 382 24.18 -69.50 20.26
N ASN A 383 25.23 -68.90 20.90
CA ASN A 383 26.26 -69.61 21.66
C ASN A 383 25.89 -69.82 23.14
N ASP A 384 24.80 -69.24 23.65
CA ASP A 384 24.31 -69.40 25.02
C ASP A 384 23.08 -70.30 25.03
N PRO A 385 23.22 -71.54 25.61
CA PRO A 385 22.11 -72.55 25.56
C PRO A 385 20.87 -72.11 26.33
N GLU A 386 20.96 -71.30 27.37
CA GLU A 386 19.80 -70.78 28.10
C GLU A 386 19.00 -69.76 27.29
N LYS A 387 19.71 -68.81 26.66
CA LYS A 387 19.08 -67.73 25.83
C LYS A 387 18.47 -68.30 24.53
N ARG A 388 19.01 -69.42 24.04
CA ARG A 388 18.43 -70.12 22.88
C ARG A 388 17.10 -70.77 23.18
N ARG A 389 16.83 -71.18 24.44
CA ARG A 389 15.55 -71.71 24.90
C ARG A 389 14.47 -70.62 24.96
N ILE A 390 14.82 -69.44 25.42
CA ILE A 390 13.91 -68.27 25.47
C ILE A 390 13.48 -67.85 24.06
N LEU A 391 14.40 -67.83 23.10
CA LEU A 391 14.10 -67.46 21.71
C LEU A 391 13.26 -68.47 20.96
N LYS A 392 13.27 -69.77 21.36
CA LYS A 392 12.45 -70.84 20.79
C LYS A 392 11.05 -70.94 21.41
N GLY A 393 10.70 -70.04 22.34
CA GLY A 393 9.36 -70.02 22.96
C GLY A 393 9.10 -71.24 23.83
N THR A 394 10.14 -71.98 24.24
CA THR A 394 10.05 -73.18 25.10
C THR A 394 10.56 -72.89 26.51
N ALA A 395 10.24 -71.68 27.04
CA ALA A 395 10.38 -71.43 28.48
C ALA A 395 8.98 -71.54 29.09
N VAL A 396 8.71 -72.68 29.70
CA VAL A 396 7.76 -72.84 30.77
C VAL A 396 8.51 -72.77 32.05
#